data_1a612e3e5b563650b0d2aa3c5233ccf5
#
_entry.id   1a612e3e5b563650b0d2aa3c5233ccf5
#
_cell.length_a   1.000
_cell.length_b   1.000
_cell.length_c   1.000
_cell.angle_alpha   90.00
_cell.angle_beta   90.00
_cell.angle_gamma   90.00
#
_symmetry.space_group_name_H-M   'P 1'
#
loop_
_entity.id
_entity.type
_entity.pdbx_description
1 polymer ?
#
loop_
_entity_poly.entity_id
_entity_poly.type
_entity_poly.pdbx_seq_one_letter_code
_entity_poly.pdbx_strand_id
1 'polypeptide(L)'
;MGTISSPHVGIKINEWNRHIQKFNVTDAEMLKAEIERDIDIMEEDQDLLIYYQLISFRHKLMIDYVIPSEGIQMELSEYLKRIEGSNRKMEKLVEYYYYFFQGMYEFKEGNFLSAITFYQKAENTIPYISDEIERAEFYFKMAEVFYHMKQTHVSMHYSSQAYNIYKTHDLYSVRRIQCHFVIAGNYDDLESHEKALPHLEQALKGARLLESKNKRIYGQALFNIGNCYLKMGELTKAAKYMEKSIIQFKKSNFNNLTQAYHDLALIYFLQHKQEQAMDCFRKGVRFACKFDDDLFKIMFEGLQALFIKKGEASILLNVFNKLETSQGYPYMEELALLAAKFYTEIGQMDDSVICFKKMVHARKQIQRGDCLYEI
;
A
#
# COMPACT_ATOMS: atom_id res chain seq x y z
N MET A 1 -33.04 9.20 32.31
CA MET A 1 -31.78 8.52 32.05
C MET A 1 -30.69 9.56 32.26
N GLY A 2 -29.64 9.27 33.03
CA GLY A 2 -28.58 10.24 33.26
C GLY A 2 -27.76 10.44 31.99
N THR A 3 -27.39 11.68 31.65
CA THR A 3 -26.46 12.00 30.59
C THR A 3 -25.06 11.51 30.96
N ILE A 4 -24.30 11.01 29.99
CA ILE A 4 -22.89 10.62 30.13
C ILE A 4 -22.01 11.85 29.82
N SER A 5 -20.96 12.06 30.63
CA SER A 5 -20.03 13.17 30.37
C SER A 5 -19.18 12.94 29.13
N SER A 6 -18.98 13.97 28.33
CA SER A 6 -18.18 13.90 27.09
C SER A 6 -16.74 13.41 27.32
N PRO A 7 -15.99 13.79 28.41
CA PRO A 7 -14.69 13.23 28.69
C PRO A 7 -14.66 11.70 28.87
N HIS A 8 -15.72 11.11 29.41
CA HIS A 8 -15.81 9.65 29.57
C HIS A 8 -15.85 8.95 28.21
N VAL A 9 -16.68 9.47 27.28
CA VAL A 9 -16.75 8.97 25.91
C VAL A 9 -15.44 9.19 25.16
N GLY A 10 -14.78 10.33 25.38
CA GLY A 10 -13.46 10.64 24.81
C GLY A 10 -12.37 9.62 25.17
N ILE A 11 -12.35 9.15 26.44
CA ILE A 11 -11.44 8.08 26.89
C ILE A 11 -11.68 6.79 26.11
N LYS A 12 -12.94 6.39 25.91
CA LYS A 12 -13.30 5.19 25.13
C LYS A 12 -12.91 5.33 23.67
N ILE A 13 -13.09 6.51 23.05
CA ILE A 13 -12.66 6.77 21.66
C ILE A 13 -11.13 6.64 21.54
N ASN A 14 -10.36 7.13 22.50
CA ASN A 14 -8.90 6.96 22.53
C ASN A 14 -8.48 5.48 22.65
N GLU A 15 -9.18 4.71 23.48
CA GLU A 15 -8.93 3.26 23.62
C GLU A 15 -9.29 2.52 22.33
N TRP A 16 -10.41 2.86 21.71
CA TRP A 16 -10.80 2.35 20.41
C TRP A 16 -9.73 2.63 19.35
N ASN A 17 -9.22 3.87 19.27
CA ASN A 17 -8.12 4.22 18.36
C ASN A 17 -6.87 3.36 18.58
N ARG A 18 -6.51 3.06 19.84
CA ARG A 18 -5.39 2.15 20.16
C ARG A 18 -5.62 0.72 19.64
N HIS A 19 -6.85 0.18 19.72
CA HIS A 19 -7.17 -1.12 19.14
C HIS A 19 -7.06 -1.11 17.61
N ILE A 20 -7.50 -0.03 16.95
CA ILE A 20 -7.35 0.17 15.50
C ILE A 20 -5.87 0.15 15.11
N GLN A 21 -5.01 0.89 15.79
CA GLN A 21 -3.57 0.95 15.52
C GLN A 21 -2.87 -0.42 15.69
N LYS A 22 -3.36 -1.24 16.60
CA LYS A 22 -2.86 -2.62 16.83
C LYS A 22 -3.42 -3.65 15.86
N PHE A 23 -4.35 -3.26 14.97
CA PHE A 23 -5.12 -4.17 14.11
C PHE A 23 -5.91 -5.24 14.89
N ASN A 24 -6.36 -4.88 16.09
CA ASN A 24 -7.20 -5.74 16.92
C ASN A 24 -8.68 -5.52 16.57
N VAL A 25 -9.14 -6.18 15.51
CA VAL A 25 -10.46 -5.99 14.91
C VAL A 25 -11.57 -6.27 15.92
N THR A 26 -11.51 -7.39 16.62
CA THR A 26 -12.58 -7.81 17.54
C THR A 26 -12.85 -6.79 18.65
N ASP A 27 -11.80 -6.34 19.34
CA ASP A 27 -11.96 -5.37 20.43
C ASP A 27 -12.34 -3.98 19.88
N ALA A 28 -11.82 -3.62 18.68
CA ALA A 28 -12.18 -2.37 18.03
C ALA A 28 -13.67 -2.32 17.64
N GLU A 29 -14.25 -3.41 17.12
CA GLU A 29 -15.68 -3.51 16.81
C GLU A 29 -16.54 -3.46 18.06
N MET A 30 -16.15 -4.19 19.11
CA MET A 30 -16.89 -4.20 20.37
C MET A 30 -16.94 -2.80 21.00
N LEU A 31 -15.79 -2.12 21.06
CA LEU A 31 -15.69 -0.80 21.67
C LEU A 31 -16.41 0.27 20.84
N LYS A 32 -16.37 0.17 19.50
CA LYS A 32 -17.16 1.01 18.60
C LYS A 32 -18.66 0.93 18.90
N ALA A 33 -19.20 -0.29 19.01
CA ALA A 33 -20.63 -0.50 19.30
C ALA A 33 -21.04 0.00 20.71
N GLU A 34 -20.11 0.03 21.68
CA GLU A 34 -20.32 0.64 22.98
C GLU A 34 -20.34 2.17 22.89
N ILE A 35 -19.36 2.76 22.18
CA ILE A 35 -19.28 4.22 21.98
C ILE A 35 -20.51 4.76 21.27
N GLU A 36 -21.02 4.06 20.24
CA GLU A 36 -22.23 4.47 19.51
C GLU A 36 -23.44 4.62 20.43
N ARG A 37 -23.61 3.71 21.40
CA ARG A 37 -24.68 3.80 22.41
C ARG A 37 -24.46 4.95 23.41
N ASP A 38 -23.20 5.21 23.77
CA ASP A 38 -22.87 6.27 24.71
C ASP A 38 -23.05 7.66 24.08
N ILE A 39 -22.75 7.83 22.80
CA ILE A 39 -22.93 9.09 22.05
C ILE A 39 -24.41 9.53 22.04
N ASP A 40 -25.35 8.60 21.92
CA ASP A 40 -26.79 8.89 21.90
C ASP A 40 -27.31 9.54 23.19
N ILE A 41 -26.60 9.34 24.30
CA ILE A 41 -26.98 9.86 25.64
C ILE A 41 -25.91 10.77 26.24
N MET A 42 -24.91 11.17 25.46
CA MET A 42 -23.81 12.04 25.87
C MET A 42 -24.24 13.52 25.96
N GLU A 43 -23.57 14.27 26.83
CA GLU A 43 -23.59 15.73 26.80
C GLU A 43 -23.12 16.24 25.42
N GLU A 44 -23.77 17.29 24.88
CA GLU A 44 -23.42 17.81 23.56
C GLU A 44 -21.98 18.34 23.52
N ASP A 45 -21.14 17.73 22.68
CA ASP A 45 -19.75 18.08 22.48
C ASP A 45 -19.41 17.90 20.97
N GLN A 46 -19.40 19.01 20.24
CA GLN A 46 -19.20 18.99 18.79
C GLN A 46 -17.78 18.54 18.40
N ASP A 47 -16.74 18.90 19.17
CA ASP A 47 -15.36 18.53 18.86
C ASP A 47 -15.16 17.03 19.08
N LEU A 48 -15.80 16.47 20.12
CA LEU A 48 -15.78 15.03 20.35
C LEU A 48 -16.53 14.25 19.27
N LEU A 49 -17.65 14.77 18.76
CA LEU A 49 -18.38 14.16 17.63
C LEU A 49 -17.56 14.17 16.35
N ILE A 50 -16.83 15.24 16.06
CA ILE A 50 -15.89 15.31 14.93
C ILE A 50 -14.77 14.27 15.13
N TYR A 51 -14.19 14.20 16.34
CA TYR A 51 -13.16 13.22 16.67
C TYR A 51 -13.66 11.77 16.49
N TYR A 52 -14.87 11.46 16.98
CA TYR A 52 -15.51 10.17 16.75
C TYR A 52 -15.63 9.83 15.26
N GLN A 53 -16.06 10.78 14.42
CA GLN A 53 -16.17 10.57 12.97
C GLN A 53 -14.81 10.29 12.33
N LEU A 54 -13.75 11.01 12.72
CA LEU A 54 -12.38 10.80 12.25
C LEU A 54 -11.85 9.42 12.63
N ILE A 55 -12.08 8.96 13.87
CA ILE A 55 -11.67 7.61 14.30
C ILE A 55 -12.52 6.53 13.63
N SER A 56 -13.81 6.79 13.36
CA SER A 56 -14.67 5.89 12.56
C SER A 56 -14.11 5.69 11.15
N PHE A 57 -13.63 6.76 10.53
CA PHE A 57 -12.93 6.69 9.24
C PHE A 57 -11.68 5.79 9.32
N ARG A 58 -10.82 6.01 10.32
CA ARG A 58 -9.62 5.19 10.55
C ARG A 58 -9.98 3.72 10.76
N HIS A 59 -11.05 3.44 11.50
CA HIS A 59 -11.56 2.09 11.73
C HIS A 59 -11.93 1.42 10.40
N LYS A 60 -12.67 2.11 9.53
CA LYS A 60 -13.01 1.58 8.19
C LYS A 60 -11.78 1.27 7.35
N LEU A 61 -10.75 2.12 7.38
CA LEU A 61 -9.48 1.84 6.71
C LEU A 61 -8.79 0.58 7.26
N MET A 62 -8.83 0.36 8.58
CA MET A 62 -8.29 -0.84 9.21
C MET A 62 -9.06 -2.10 8.77
N ILE A 63 -10.40 -2.05 8.78
CA ILE A 63 -11.24 -3.18 8.35
C ILE A 63 -10.95 -3.51 6.88
N ASP A 64 -10.94 -2.52 6.00
CA ASP A 64 -10.64 -2.71 4.57
C ASP A 64 -9.24 -3.32 4.35
N TYR A 65 -8.27 -2.94 5.19
CA TYR A 65 -6.95 -3.56 5.15
C TYR A 65 -6.97 -5.03 5.55
N VAL A 66 -7.75 -5.43 6.57
CA VAL A 66 -7.77 -6.82 7.09
C VAL A 66 -8.74 -7.69 6.30
N ILE A 67 -9.90 -7.15 5.93
CA ILE A 67 -11.01 -7.83 5.24
C ILE A 67 -11.47 -6.91 4.10
N PRO A 68 -10.81 -6.97 2.94
CA PRO A 68 -11.22 -6.14 1.79
C PRO A 68 -12.68 -6.41 1.41
N SER A 69 -13.49 -5.37 1.37
CA SER A 69 -14.90 -5.44 0.95
C SER A 69 -15.18 -4.47 -0.20
N GLU A 70 -16.02 -4.89 -1.14
CA GLU A 70 -16.50 -4.03 -2.21
C GLU A 70 -17.43 -2.94 -1.63
N GLY A 71 -17.20 -1.66 -1.95
CA GLY A 71 -18.16 -0.58 -1.67
C GLY A 71 -17.79 0.47 -0.60
N ILE A 72 -16.64 0.36 0.07
CA ILE A 72 -16.23 1.31 1.12
C ILE A 72 -15.85 2.71 0.59
N GLN A 73 -15.49 2.83 -0.70
CA GLN A 73 -14.96 4.08 -1.28
C GLN A 73 -15.93 5.28 -1.19
N MET A 74 -17.22 5.04 -1.41
CA MET A 74 -18.22 6.14 -1.47
C MET A 74 -18.48 6.78 -0.10
N GLU A 75 -18.43 6.02 0.97
CA GLU A 75 -18.70 6.51 2.33
C GLU A 75 -17.55 7.37 2.91
N LEU A 76 -16.31 7.13 2.50
CA LEU A 76 -15.14 7.82 3.03
C LEU A 76 -15.11 9.31 2.65
N SER A 77 -15.43 9.64 1.40
CA SER A 77 -15.52 11.02 0.93
C SER A 77 -16.64 11.81 1.62
N GLU A 78 -17.75 11.16 1.99
CA GLU A 78 -18.86 11.80 2.69
C GLU A 78 -18.51 12.21 4.13
N TYR A 79 -17.73 11.38 4.85
CA TYR A 79 -17.27 11.72 6.20
C TYR A 79 -16.43 13.00 6.21
N LEU A 80 -15.47 13.07 5.29
CA LEU A 80 -14.57 14.22 5.20
C LEU A 80 -15.32 15.51 4.77
N LYS A 81 -16.25 15.42 3.83
CA LYS A 81 -17.09 16.54 3.41
C LYS A 81 -17.99 17.10 4.52
N ARG A 82 -18.51 16.24 5.41
CA ARG A 82 -19.29 16.70 6.58
C ARG A 82 -18.47 17.55 7.55
N ILE A 83 -17.17 17.22 7.69
CA ILE A 83 -16.25 17.96 8.56
C ILE A 83 -15.87 19.31 7.93
N GLU A 84 -15.63 19.36 6.61
CA GLU A 84 -15.30 20.59 5.87
C GLU A 84 -16.38 21.68 5.99
N GLY A 85 -17.65 21.28 6.09
CA GLY A 85 -18.78 22.20 6.25
C GLY A 85 -18.84 22.94 7.59
N SER A 86 -18.04 22.55 8.59
CA SER A 86 -17.98 23.20 9.90
C SER A 86 -16.92 24.30 9.91
N ASN A 87 -17.32 25.57 9.72
CA ASN A 87 -16.48 26.77 9.68
C ASN A 87 -15.88 27.12 11.07
N ARG A 88 -15.49 26.14 11.90
CA ARG A 88 -15.06 26.33 13.28
C ARG A 88 -13.53 26.19 13.41
N LYS A 89 -12.94 26.96 14.34
CA LYS A 89 -11.53 26.79 14.72
C LYS A 89 -11.41 25.49 15.53
N MET A 90 -10.83 24.46 14.90
CA MET A 90 -10.63 23.14 15.50
C MET A 90 -9.54 23.20 16.58
N GLU A 91 -9.68 22.34 17.62
CA GLU A 91 -8.55 22.08 18.51
C GLU A 91 -7.38 21.44 17.74
N LYS A 92 -6.14 21.65 18.23
CA LYS A 92 -4.91 21.18 17.54
C LYS A 92 -4.91 19.68 17.25
N LEU A 93 -5.46 18.86 18.17
CA LEU A 93 -5.55 17.41 17.99
C LEU A 93 -6.56 17.05 16.88
N VAL A 94 -7.71 17.71 16.84
CA VAL A 94 -8.74 17.48 15.82
C VAL A 94 -8.23 17.96 14.45
N GLU A 95 -7.56 19.11 14.41
CA GLU A 95 -6.90 19.64 13.21
C GLU A 95 -5.86 18.65 12.65
N TYR A 96 -5.03 18.04 13.52
CA TYR A 96 -4.07 17.02 13.15
C TYR A 96 -4.76 15.84 12.46
N TYR A 97 -5.74 15.21 13.13
CA TYR A 97 -6.43 14.04 12.59
C TYR A 97 -7.17 14.35 11.30
N TYR A 98 -7.76 15.53 11.18
CA TYR A 98 -8.43 15.95 9.95
C TYR A 98 -7.48 15.94 8.76
N TYR A 99 -6.35 16.66 8.86
CA TYR A 99 -5.37 16.70 7.76
C TYR A 99 -4.69 15.34 7.55
N PHE A 100 -4.38 14.63 8.62
CA PHE A 100 -3.75 13.32 8.52
C PHE A 100 -4.64 12.31 7.78
N PHE A 101 -5.93 12.30 8.06
CA PHE A 101 -6.86 11.38 7.40
C PHE A 101 -7.25 11.82 5.99
N GLN A 102 -7.29 13.11 5.70
CA GLN A 102 -7.36 13.61 4.33
C GLN A 102 -6.18 13.09 3.51
N GLY A 103 -4.97 13.18 4.04
CA GLY A 103 -3.79 12.63 3.40
C GLY A 103 -3.88 11.12 3.17
N MET A 104 -4.41 10.36 4.13
CA MET A 104 -4.62 8.91 3.97
C MET A 104 -5.67 8.58 2.90
N TYR A 105 -6.72 9.39 2.78
CA TYR A 105 -7.73 9.25 1.74
C TYR A 105 -7.13 9.51 0.35
N GLU A 106 -6.46 10.65 0.18
CA GLU A 106 -5.81 11.00 -1.09
C GLU A 106 -4.75 9.95 -1.50
N PHE A 107 -4.00 9.43 -0.53
CA PHE A 107 -3.05 8.33 -0.77
C PHE A 107 -3.75 7.08 -1.30
N LYS A 108 -4.90 6.70 -0.70
CA LYS A 108 -5.68 5.55 -1.15
C LYS A 108 -6.22 5.72 -2.57
N GLU A 109 -6.62 6.95 -2.93
CA GLU A 109 -7.07 7.30 -4.30
C GLU A 109 -5.91 7.40 -5.31
N GLY A 110 -4.64 7.28 -4.85
CA GLY A 110 -3.45 7.41 -5.71
C GLY A 110 -3.05 8.86 -6.01
N ASN A 111 -3.65 9.83 -5.33
CA ASN A 111 -3.35 11.26 -5.46
C ASN A 111 -2.18 11.65 -4.54
N PHE A 112 -0.98 11.15 -4.82
CA PHE A 112 0.17 11.24 -3.91
C PHE A 112 0.58 12.70 -3.59
N LEU A 113 0.52 13.62 -4.55
CA LEU A 113 0.83 15.04 -4.32
C LEU A 113 -0.15 15.70 -3.34
N SER A 114 -1.45 15.44 -3.53
CA SER A 114 -2.49 15.90 -2.59
C SER A 114 -2.29 15.29 -1.21
N ALA A 115 -1.97 13.99 -1.13
CA ALA A 115 -1.67 13.32 0.13
C ALA A 115 -0.53 13.99 0.89
N ILE A 116 0.59 14.31 0.20
CA ILE A 116 1.73 15.01 0.81
C ILE A 116 1.31 16.39 1.30
N THR A 117 0.54 17.15 0.51
CA THR A 117 0.06 18.48 0.91
C THR A 117 -0.74 18.44 2.22
N PHE A 118 -1.62 17.44 2.37
CA PHE A 118 -2.37 17.26 3.61
C PHE A 118 -1.47 16.77 4.76
N TYR A 119 -0.55 15.86 4.50
CA TYR A 119 0.40 15.40 5.51
C TYR A 119 1.32 16.52 6.00
N GLN A 120 1.77 17.44 5.13
CA GLN A 120 2.54 18.63 5.54
C GLN A 120 1.74 19.55 6.47
N LYS A 121 0.43 19.74 6.22
CA LYS A 121 -0.45 20.47 7.14
C LYS A 121 -0.55 19.75 8.50
N ALA A 122 -0.67 18.44 8.52
CA ALA A 122 -0.66 17.63 9.74
C ALA A 122 0.69 17.71 10.47
N GLU A 123 1.81 17.74 9.74
CA GLU A 123 3.17 17.83 10.27
C GLU A 123 3.37 19.07 11.16
N ASN A 124 2.79 20.21 10.77
CA ASN A 124 2.84 21.43 11.57
C ASN A 124 2.21 21.28 12.98
N THR A 125 1.38 20.27 13.18
CA THR A 125 0.72 19.99 14.45
C THR A 125 1.38 18.85 15.25
N ILE A 126 2.31 18.10 14.65
CA ILE A 126 3.06 16.99 15.30
C ILE A 126 3.73 17.40 16.62
N PRO A 127 4.32 18.62 16.79
CA PRO A 127 4.90 19.03 18.07
C PRO A 127 3.89 19.04 19.24
N TYR A 128 2.60 19.10 18.95
CA TYR A 128 1.53 19.08 19.96
C TYR A 128 1.00 17.66 20.24
N ILE A 129 1.47 16.65 19.50
CA ILE A 129 1.08 15.24 19.65
C ILE A 129 2.04 14.57 20.63
N SER A 130 1.58 14.34 21.86
CA SER A 130 2.38 13.68 22.90
C SER A 130 2.50 12.16 22.71
N ASP A 131 1.52 11.52 22.05
CA ASP A 131 1.53 10.08 21.79
C ASP A 131 2.58 9.73 20.74
N GLU A 132 3.62 9.00 21.15
CA GLU A 132 4.71 8.59 20.26
C GLU A 132 4.27 7.57 19.19
N ILE A 133 3.25 6.75 19.48
CA ILE A 133 2.69 5.82 18.50
C ILE A 133 1.97 6.58 17.40
N GLU A 134 1.25 7.65 17.74
CA GLU A 134 0.60 8.50 16.73
C GLU A 134 1.63 9.20 15.84
N ARG A 135 2.75 9.67 16.43
CA ARG A 135 3.87 10.20 15.64
C ARG A 135 4.49 9.13 14.73
N ALA A 136 4.63 7.90 15.23
CA ALA A 136 5.12 6.78 14.40
C ALA A 136 4.17 6.45 13.24
N GLU A 137 2.85 6.50 13.45
CA GLU A 137 1.85 6.35 12.38
C GLU A 137 2.01 7.44 11.32
N PHE A 138 2.20 8.69 11.74
CA PHE A 138 2.44 9.79 10.83
C PHE A 138 3.71 9.56 10.00
N TYR A 139 4.84 9.26 10.65
CA TYR A 139 6.10 8.98 9.94
C TYR A 139 5.98 7.79 8.98
N PHE A 140 5.26 6.74 9.39
CA PHE A 140 5.02 5.60 8.53
C PHE A 140 4.22 5.99 7.27
N LYS A 141 3.19 6.83 7.40
CA LYS A 141 2.39 7.30 6.25
C LYS A 141 3.17 8.24 5.33
N MET A 142 4.02 9.09 5.89
CA MET A 142 4.98 9.87 5.10
C MET A 142 5.93 8.96 4.32
N ALA A 143 6.46 7.92 4.97
CA ALA A 143 7.34 6.96 4.30
C ALA A 143 6.65 6.23 3.14
N GLU A 144 5.38 5.80 3.33
CA GLU A 144 4.61 5.13 2.27
C GLU A 144 4.43 6.03 1.04
N VAL A 145 4.00 7.28 1.23
CA VAL A 145 3.74 8.17 0.10
C VAL A 145 5.03 8.49 -0.67
N PHE A 146 6.13 8.77 0.02
CA PHE A 146 7.42 9.02 -0.63
C PHE A 146 8.01 7.77 -1.31
N TYR A 147 7.75 6.58 -0.77
CA TYR A 147 8.09 5.33 -1.42
C TYR A 147 7.39 5.20 -2.79
N HIS A 148 6.06 5.43 -2.84
CA HIS A 148 5.31 5.38 -4.09
C HIS A 148 5.74 6.44 -5.10
N MET A 149 6.25 7.57 -4.64
CA MET A 149 6.81 8.62 -5.50
C MET A 149 8.29 8.40 -5.86
N LYS A 150 8.88 7.26 -5.49
CA LYS A 150 10.30 6.95 -5.71
C LYS A 150 11.27 7.98 -5.09
N GLN A 151 10.81 8.71 -4.07
CA GLN A 151 11.62 9.63 -3.26
C GLN A 151 12.34 8.84 -2.15
N THR A 152 13.20 7.92 -2.56
CA THR A 152 13.77 6.85 -1.74
C THR A 152 14.45 7.33 -0.47
N HIS A 153 15.24 8.43 -0.54
CA HIS A 153 15.96 8.94 0.63
C HIS A 153 15.01 9.53 1.68
N VAL A 154 13.98 10.25 1.25
CA VAL A 154 12.96 10.83 2.14
C VAL A 154 12.12 9.72 2.76
N SER A 155 11.69 8.76 1.96
CA SER A 155 10.97 7.57 2.44
C SER A 155 11.79 6.78 3.47
N MET A 156 13.10 6.57 3.22
CA MET A 156 13.99 5.87 4.15
C MET A 156 14.12 6.63 5.48
N HIS A 157 14.23 7.96 5.44
CA HIS A 157 14.28 8.79 6.63
C HIS A 157 13.04 8.60 7.52
N TYR A 158 11.83 8.78 6.95
CA TYR A 158 10.59 8.63 7.69
C TYR A 158 10.33 7.17 8.14
N SER A 159 10.61 6.18 7.29
CA SER A 159 10.44 4.77 7.66
C SER A 159 11.36 4.36 8.81
N SER A 160 12.57 4.89 8.87
CA SER A 160 13.52 4.65 9.97
C SER A 160 13.03 5.27 11.28
N GLN A 161 12.46 6.48 11.25
CA GLN A 161 11.85 7.11 12.43
C GLN A 161 10.67 6.28 12.95
N ALA A 162 9.76 5.88 12.07
CA ALA A 162 8.62 5.03 12.43
C ALA A 162 9.09 3.71 13.04
N TYR A 163 10.02 3.01 12.39
CA TYR A 163 10.57 1.74 12.86
C TYR A 163 11.24 1.87 14.23
N ASN A 164 12.00 2.94 14.46
CA ASN A 164 12.69 3.18 15.73
C ASN A 164 11.73 3.30 16.91
N ILE A 165 10.54 3.84 16.69
CA ILE A 165 9.48 3.87 17.72
C ILE A 165 8.83 2.48 17.84
N TYR A 166 8.36 1.90 16.72
CA TYR A 166 7.62 0.63 16.79
C TYR A 166 8.45 -0.54 17.30
N LYS A 167 9.78 -0.54 17.14
CA LYS A 167 10.64 -1.63 17.63
C LYS A 167 10.65 -1.75 19.16
N THR A 168 10.34 -0.68 19.90
CA THR A 168 10.25 -0.64 21.36
C THR A 168 8.87 -1.04 21.89
N HIS A 169 7.90 -1.28 20.99
CA HIS A 169 6.52 -1.56 21.33
C HIS A 169 6.03 -2.88 20.72
N ASP A 170 6.01 -3.95 21.50
CA ASP A 170 5.71 -5.31 21.01
C ASP A 170 4.31 -5.47 20.42
N LEU A 171 3.34 -4.69 20.88
CA LEU A 171 1.94 -4.77 20.44
C LEU A 171 1.73 -4.26 19.00
N TYR A 172 2.69 -3.53 18.41
CA TYR A 172 2.60 -2.96 17.06
C TYR A 172 3.38 -3.79 16.01
N SER A 173 3.35 -5.11 16.15
CA SER A 173 4.08 -6.04 15.28
C SER A 173 3.72 -5.91 13.80
N VAL A 174 2.46 -5.64 13.46
CA VAL A 174 2.03 -5.40 12.07
C VAL A 174 2.76 -4.19 11.48
N ARG A 175 2.82 -3.08 12.22
CA ARG A 175 3.52 -1.87 11.77
C ARG A 175 5.02 -2.06 11.62
N ARG A 176 5.65 -2.81 12.54
CA ARG A 176 7.09 -3.18 12.38
C ARG A 176 7.33 -3.95 11.08
N ILE A 177 6.47 -4.91 10.76
CA ILE A 177 6.56 -5.68 9.52
C ILE A 177 6.40 -4.76 8.30
N GLN A 178 5.42 -3.85 8.33
CA GLN A 178 5.19 -2.91 7.24
C GLN A 178 6.35 -1.92 7.06
N CYS A 179 6.98 -1.44 8.15
CA CYS A 179 8.20 -0.65 8.06
C CYS A 179 9.32 -1.41 7.35
N HIS A 180 9.51 -2.70 7.65
CA HIS A 180 10.48 -3.53 6.94
C HIS A 180 10.14 -3.65 5.45
N PHE A 181 8.86 -3.72 5.06
CA PHE A 181 8.47 -3.73 3.64
C PHE A 181 8.87 -2.43 2.93
N VAL A 182 8.59 -1.28 3.54
CA VAL A 182 8.95 0.03 2.96
C VAL A 182 10.47 0.19 2.86
N ILE A 183 11.21 -0.16 3.92
CA ILE A 183 12.68 -0.09 3.92
C ILE A 183 13.26 -1.01 2.84
N ALA A 184 12.77 -2.24 2.74
CA ALA A 184 13.23 -3.17 1.71
C ALA A 184 12.90 -2.69 0.30
N GLY A 185 11.69 -2.15 0.08
CA GLY A 185 11.30 -1.57 -1.20
C GLY A 185 12.18 -0.39 -1.60
N ASN A 186 12.57 0.46 -0.64
CA ASN A 186 13.51 1.54 -0.89
C ASN A 186 14.92 1.02 -1.28
N TYR A 187 15.39 -0.07 -0.67
CA TYR A 187 16.63 -0.71 -1.11
C TYR A 187 16.50 -1.34 -2.51
N ASP A 188 15.34 -1.93 -2.84
CA ASP A 188 15.07 -2.46 -4.16
C ASP A 188 15.06 -1.36 -5.23
N ASP A 189 14.51 -0.18 -4.94
CA ASP A 189 14.53 0.99 -5.83
C ASP A 189 15.96 1.55 -6.07
N LEU A 190 16.87 1.29 -5.11
CA LEU A 190 18.30 1.59 -5.24
C LEU A 190 19.10 0.42 -5.85
N GLU A 191 18.45 -0.59 -6.41
CA GLU A 191 19.07 -1.82 -6.93
C GLU A 191 19.96 -2.56 -5.91
N SER A 192 19.71 -2.34 -4.61
CA SER A 192 20.48 -2.90 -3.49
C SER A 192 19.73 -4.09 -2.86
N HIS A 193 19.38 -5.08 -3.68
CA HIS A 193 18.55 -6.24 -3.27
C HIS A 193 19.16 -7.04 -2.11
N GLU A 194 20.49 -7.11 -2.04
CA GLU A 194 21.21 -7.77 -0.94
C GLU A 194 20.94 -7.09 0.42
N LYS A 195 20.71 -5.76 0.43
CA LYS A 195 20.31 -5.01 1.62
C LYS A 195 18.82 -5.11 1.89
N ALA A 196 17.99 -5.27 0.86
CA ALA A 196 16.54 -5.46 0.99
C ALA A 196 16.21 -6.81 1.67
N LEU A 197 16.90 -7.89 1.28
CA LEU A 197 16.58 -9.25 1.69
C LEU A 197 16.57 -9.45 3.22
N PRO A 198 17.55 -8.98 4.02
CA PRO A 198 17.51 -9.11 5.48
C PRO A 198 16.28 -8.47 6.12
N HIS A 199 15.82 -7.32 5.61
CA HIS A 199 14.59 -6.67 6.08
C HIS A 199 13.35 -7.52 5.75
N LEU A 200 13.28 -8.10 4.57
CA LEU A 200 12.18 -8.99 4.17
C LEU A 200 12.18 -10.29 4.99
N GLU A 201 13.33 -10.82 5.34
CA GLU A 201 13.44 -12.00 6.22
C GLU A 201 12.94 -11.69 7.64
N GLN A 202 13.28 -10.51 8.19
CA GLN A 202 12.73 -10.08 9.48
C GLN A 202 11.21 -9.88 9.40
N ALA A 203 10.71 -9.27 8.33
CA ALA A 203 9.29 -9.14 8.07
C ALA A 203 8.59 -10.51 8.00
N LEU A 204 9.17 -11.48 7.28
CA LEU A 204 8.63 -12.84 7.19
C LEU A 204 8.61 -13.55 8.55
N LYS A 205 9.68 -13.41 9.34
CA LYS A 205 9.75 -13.97 10.71
C LYS A 205 8.62 -13.43 11.58
N GLY A 206 8.40 -12.11 11.57
CA GLY A 206 7.31 -11.48 12.31
C GLY A 206 5.92 -11.89 11.78
N ALA A 207 5.74 -11.89 10.46
CA ALA A 207 4.48 -12.24 9.82
C ALA A 207 4.06 -13.70 10.06
N ARG A 208 5.02 -14.64 10.16
CA ARG A 208 4.75 -16.03 10.49
C ARG A 208 4.11 -16.18 11.87
N LEU A 209 4.50 -15.37 12.85
CA LEU A 209 3.88 -15.40 14.18
C LEU A 209 2.42 -14.89 14.17
N LEU A 210 2.05 -14.16 13.12
CA LEU A 210 0.71 -13.61 12.92
C LEU A 210 -0.14 -14.43 11.92
N GLU A 211 0.38 -15.54 11.36
CA GLU A 211 -0.29 -16.27 10.27
C GLU A 211 -1.74 -16.67 10.60
N SER A 212 -2.01 -17.09 11.82
CA SER A 212 -3.36 -17.46 12.26
C SER A 212 -4.34 -16.28 12.31
N LYS A 213 -3.83 -15.08 12.62
CA LYS A 213 -4.61 -13.85 12.82
C LYS A 213 -4.64 -12.95 11.59
N ASN A 214 -3.55 -12.96 10.78
CA ASN A 214 -3.39 -12.09 9.63
C ASN A 214 -2.68 -12.81 8.49
N LYS A 215 -3.42 -13.63 7.74
CA LYS A 215 -2.92 -14.39 6.57
C LYS A 215 -2.42 -13.47 5.46
N ARG A 216 -3.02 -12.28 5.35
CA ARG A 216 -2.66 -11.27 4.35
C ARG A 216 -1.21 -10.83 4.50
N ILE A 217 -0.81 -10.39 5.71
CA ILE A 217 0.56 -9.89 5.93
C ILE A 217 1.61 -11.01 5.78
N TYR A 218 1.25 -12.26 6.10
CA TYR A 218 2.13 -13.39 5.87
C TYR A 218 2.28 -13.68 4.37
N GLY A 219 1.19 -13.66 3.62
CA GLY A 219 1.20 -13.75 2.16
C GLY A 219 2.03 -12.63 1.50
N GLN A 220 1.87 -11.39 1.99
CA GLN A 220 2.63 -10.24 1.50
C GLN A 220 4.14 -10.37 1.77
N ALA A 221 4.54 -10.87 2.94
CA ALA A 221 5.95 -11.10 3.25
C ALA A 221 6.58 -12.13 2.31
N LEU A 222 5.87 -13.23 2.02
CA LEU A 222 6.31 -14.24 1.06
C LEU A 222 6.40 -13.66 -0.36
N PHE A 223 5.42 -12.85 -0.76
CA PHE A 223 5.38 -12.18 -2.06
C PHE A 223 6.57 -11.25 -2.25
N ASN A 224 6.84 -10.37 -1.27
CA ASN A 224 7.94 -9.41 -1.35
C ASN A 224 9.31 -10.11 -1.43
N ILE A 225 9.52 -11.22 -0.71
CA ILE A 225 10.74 -12.03 -0.84
C ILE A 225 10.81 -12.65 -2.25
N GLY A 226 9.69 -13.15 -2.78
CA GLY A 226 9.61 -13.68 -4.14
C GLY A 226 10.05 -12.65 -5.18
N ASN A 227 9.56 -11.41 -5.05
CA ASN A 227 9.93 -10.30 -5.94
C ASN A 227 11.39 -9.90 -5.79
N CYS A 228 11.93 -9.86 -4.57
CA CYS A 228 13.34 -9.58 -4.35
C CYS A 228 14.23 -10.63 -5.08
N TYR A 229 13.91 -11.93 -4.95
CA TYR A 229 14.63 -12.98 -5.69
C TYR A 229 14.43 -12.90 -7.19
N LEU A 230 13.25 -12.47 -7.69
CA LEU A 230 13.03 -12.24 -9.13
C LEU A 230 13.96 -11.15 -9.66
N LYS A 231 14.07 -10.02 -8.95
CA LYS A 231 14.98 -8.91 -9.30
C LYS A 231 16.45 -9.31 -9.23
N MET A 232 16.82 -10.21 -8.31
CA MET A 232 18.18 -10.81 -8.23
C MET A 232 18.44 -11.86 -9.33
N GLY A 233 17.46 -12.22 -10.16
CA GLY A 233 17.58 -13.28 -11.17
C GLY A 233 17.52 -14.71 -10.61
N GLU A 234 17.26 -14.88 -9.31
CA GLU A 234 17.18 -16.18 -8.62
C GLU A 234 15.80 -16.84 -8.84
N LEU A 235 15.48 -17.12 -10.11
CA LEU A 235 14.14 -17.52 -10.56
C LEU A 235 13.55 -18.72 -9.83
N THR A 236 14.39 -19.69 -9.42
CA THR A 236 13.91 -20.89 -8.70
C THR A 236 13.44 -20.54 -7.29
N LYS A 237 14.16 -19.67 -6.58
CA LYS A 237 13.75 -19.19 -5.25
C LYS A 237 12.51 -18.28 -5.39
N ALA A 238 12.50 -17.38 -6.38
CA ALA A 238 11.38 -16.51 -6.66
C ALA A 238 10.09 -17.30 -6.85
N ALA A 239 10.07 -18.33 -7.72
CA ALA A 239 8.91 -19.20 -7.94
C ALA A 239 8.42 -19.84 -6.63
N LYS A 240 9.32 -20.43 -5.85
CA LYS A 240 9.00 -21.09 -4.58
C LYS A 240 8.30 -20.17 -3.57
N TYR A 241 8.78 -18.93 -3.44
CA TYR A 241 8.16 -17.96 -2.53
C TYR A 241 6.85 -17.41 -3.09
N MET A 242 6.77 -17.18 -4.40
CA MET A 242 5.56 -16.72 -5.06
C MET A 242 4.43 -17.74 -4.97
N GLU A 243 4.69 -19.04 -5.18
CA GLU A 243 3.72 -20.13 -4.99
C GLU A 243 3.16 -20.15 -3.55
N LYS A 244 4.05 -20.00 -2.55
CA LYS A 244 3.62 -19.93 -1.14
C LYS A 244 2.75 -18.72 -0.86
N SER A 245 3.08 -17.56 -1.44
CA SER A 245 2.28 -16.35 -1.28
C SER A 245 0.86 -16.51 -1.86
N ILE A 246 0.75 -17.11 -3.05
CA ILE A 246 -0.53 -17.42 -3.71
C ILE A 246 -1.42 -18.29 -2.82
N ILE A 247 -0.85 -19.27 -2.12
CA ILE A 247 -1.62 -20.12 -1.19
C ILE A 247 -2.22 -19.27 -0.05
N GLN A 248 -1.48 -18.33 0.49
CA GLN A 248 -1.97 -17.45 1.58
C GLN A 248 -2.99 -16.43 1.07
N PHE A 249 -2.75 -15.82 -0.09
CA PHE A 249 -3.68 -14.86 -0.70
C PHE A 249 -5.03 -15.52 -1.06
N LYS A 250 -5.03 -16.77 -1.53
CA LYS A 250 -6.28 -17.52 -1.75
C LYS A 250 -7.09 -17.72 -0.47
N LYS A 251 -6.41 -17.99 0.67
CA LYS A 251 -7.08 -18.17 1.97
C LYS A 251 -7.70 -16.88 2.50
N SER A 252 -7.20 -15.73 2.08
CA SER A 252 -7.66 -14.39 2.51
C SER A 252 -8.52 -13.68 1.47
N ASN A 253 -8.79 -14.29 0.31
CA ASN A 253 -9.48 -13.69 -0.85
C ASN A 253 -8.91 -12.29 -1.23
N PHE A 254 -7.59 -12.17 -1.20
CA PHE A 254 -6.90 -10.91 -1.33
C PHE A 254 -6.58 -10.58 -2.80
N ASN A 255 -6.84 -9.34 -3.24
CA ASN A 255 -6.69 -8.92 -4.63
C ASN A 255 -5.24 -8.98 -5.16
N ASN A 256 -4.21 -8.86 -4.31
CA ASN A 256 -2.81 -9.11 -4.70
C ASN A 256 -2.57 -10.50 -5.28
N LEU A 257 -3.57 -11.39 -5.20
CA LEU A 257 -3.55 -12.68 -5.87
C LEU A 257 -3.38 -12.53 -7.39
N THR A 258 -3.95 -11.48 -7.99
CA THR A 258 -3.80 -11.17 -9.42
C THR A 258 -2.34 -10.90 -9.76
N GLN A 259 -1.70 -9.99 -9.02
CA GLN A 259 -0.28 -9.66 -9.18
C GLN A 259 0.62 -10.88 -8.96
N ALA A 260 0.36 -11.67 -7.90
CA ALA A 260 1.17 -12.85 -7.61
C ALA A 260 1.12 -13.90 -8.74
N TYR A 261 -0.03 -14.06 -9.41
CA TYR A 261 -0.12 -14.93 -10.60
C TYR A 261 0.57 -14.32 -11.83
N HIS A 262 0.51 -13.00 -11.99
CA HIS A 262 1.24 -12.30 -13.06
C HIS A 262 2.75 -12.54 -12.92
N ASP A 263 3.29 -12.29 -11.73
CA ASP A 263 4.73 -12.40 -11.48
C ASP A 263 5.20 -13.87 -11.54
N LEU A 264 4.39 -14.81 -11.05
CA LEU A 264 4.70 -16.23 -11.20
C LEU A 264 4.66 -16.69 -12.67
N ALA A 265 3.71 -16.19 -13.48
CA ALA A 265 3.69 -16.44 -14.91
C ALA A 265 4.94 -15.89 -15.60
N LEU A 266 5.34 -14.66 -15.27
CA LEU A 266 6.59 -14.05 -15.74
C LEU A 266 7.80 -14.93 -15.39
N ILE A 267 7.93 -15.34 -14.12
CA ILE A 267 9.02 -16.21 -13.65
C ILE A 267 9.09 -17.50 -14.48
N TYR A 268 7.94 -18.15 -14.74
CA TYR A 268 7.92 -19.36 -15.52
C TYR A 268 8.20 -19.14 -17.01
N PHE A 269 7.79 -18.01 -17.61
CA PHE A 269 8.21 -17.63 -18.96
C PHE A 269 9.74 -17.46 -19.04
N LEU A 270 10.34 -16.76 -18.07
CA LEU A 270 11.80 -16.57 -17.98
C LEU A 270 12.56 -17.89 -17.73
N GLN A 271 11.92 -18.88 -17.11
CA GLN A 271 12.46 -20.24 -16.94
C GLN A 271 12.21 -21.15 -18.15
N HIS A 272 11.58 -20.67 -19.23
CA HIS A 272 11.15 -21.46 -20.40
C HIS A 272 10.17 -22.61 -20.05
N LYS A 273 9.45 -22.52 -18.93
CA LYS A 273 8.44 -23.46 -18.49
C LYS A 273 7.06 -23.09 -19.03
N GLN A 274 6.87 -23.23 -20.34
CA GLN A 274 5.73 -22.67 -21.06
C GLN A 274 4.37 -23.14 -20.52
N GLU A 275 4.23 -24.43 -20.18
CA GLU A 275 2.97 -25.00 -19.68
C GLU A 275 2.55 -24.40 -18.34
N GLN A 276 3.50 -24.29 -17.40
CA GLN A 276 3.27 -23.69 -16.08
C GLN A 276 3.01 -22.20 -16.18
N ALA A 277 3.75 -21.49 -17.07
CA ALA A 277 3.53 -20.08 -17.32
C ALA A 277 2.11 -19.81 -17.83
N MET A 278 1.64 -20.60 -18.82
CA MET A 278 0.29 -20.49 -19.38
C MET A 278 -0.81 -20.82 -18.39
N ASP A 279 -0.59 -21.78 -17.49
CA ASP A 279 -1.54 -22.10 -16.42
C ASP A 279 -1.67 -20.91 -15.45
N CYS A 280 -0.55 -20.35 -14.99
CA CYS A 280 -0.54 -19.17 -14.13
C CYS A 280 -1.15 -17.95 -14.82
N PHE A 281 -0.82 -17.71 -16.10
CA PHE A 281 -1.39 -16.65 -16.92
C PHE A 281 -2.92 -16.72 -16.95
N ARG A 282 -3.50 -17.89 -17.34
CA ARG A 282 -4.95 -18.07 -17.39
C ARG A 282 -5.62 -17.85 -16.03
N LYS A 283 -5.02 -18.35 -14.95
CA LYS A 283 -5.53 -18.15 -13.59
C LYS A 283 -5.48 -16.66 -13.20
N GLY A 284 -4.38 -15.98 -13.50
CA GLY A 284 -4.21 -14.56 -13.20
C GLY A 284 -5.22 -13.68 -13.94
N VAL A 285 -5.41 -13.88 -15.24
CA VAL A 285 -6.42 -13.17 -16.03
C VAL A 285 -7.83 -13.38 -15.46
N ARG A 286 -8.16 -14.63 -15.05
CA ARG A 286 -9.45 -14.93 -14.41
C ARG A 286 -9.64 -14.15 -13.10
N PHE A 287 -8.59 -14.04 -12.28
CA PHE A 287 -8.65 -13.26 -11.04
C PHE A 287 -8.69 -11.75 -11.30
N ALA A 288 -7.96 -11.24 -12.31
CA ALA A 288 -8.07 -9.84 -12.74
C ALA A 288 -9.50 -9.47 -13.14
N CYS A 289 -10.19 -10.35 -13.88
CA CYS A 289 -11.61 -10.16 -14.21
C CYS A 289 -12.51 -10.24 -12.96
N LYS A 290 -12.24 -11.18 -12.04
CA LYS A 290 -13.06 -11.39 -10.82
C LYS A 290 -12.98 -10.19 -9.88
N PHE A 291 -11.81 -9.56 -9.74
CA PHE A 291 -11.57 -8.44 -8.84
C PHE A 291 -11.69 -7.07 -9.53
N ASP A 292 -12.09 -7.04 -10.80
CA ASP A 292 -12.14 -5.85 -11.65
C ASP A 292 -10.82 -5.04 -11.64
N ASP A 293 -9.70 -5.76 -11.69
CA ASP A 293 -8.36 -5.23 -11.61
C ASP A 293 -7.86 -4.84 -13.03
N ASP A 294 -8.27 -3.65 -13.48
CA ASP A 294 -7.96 -3.16 -14.82
C ASP A 294 -6.46 -3.00 -15.05
N LEU A 295 -5.71 -2.62 -14.01
CA LEU A 295 -4.25 -2.49 -14.12
C LEU A 295 -3.60 -3.83 -14.48
N PHE A 296 -3.94 -4.90 -13.76
CA PHE A 296 -3.36 -6.21 -14.07
C PHE A 296 -3.97 -6.87 -15.29
N LYS A 297 -5.21 -6.53 -15.72
CA LYS A 297 -5.69 -6.89 -17.06
C LYS A 297 -4.72 -6.38 -18.14
N ILE A 298 -4.30 -5.11 -18.05
CA ILE A 298 -3.34 -4.48 -18.97
C ILE A 298 -1.95 -5.12 -18.83
N MET A 299 -1.46 -5.41 -17.63
CA MET A 299 -0.17 -6.06 -17.41
C MET A 299 -0.11 -7.47 -18.02
N PHE A 300 -1.21 -8.24 -17.95
CA PHE A 300 -1.31 -9.54 -18.64
C PHE A 300 -1.30 -9.39 -20.18
N GLU A 301 -1.90 -8.33 -20.75
CA GLU A 301 -1.73 -8.03 -22.19
C GLU A 301 -0.25 -7.82 -22.55
N GLY A 302 0.53 -7.18 -21.67
CA GLY A 302 1.98 -7.02 -21.82
C GLY A 302 2.73 -8.36 -21.85
N LEU A 303 2.47 -9.26 -20.91
CA LEU A 303 3.04 -10.62 -20.96
C LEU A 303 2.60 -11.40 -22.19
N GLN A 304 1.35 -11.23 -22.61
CA GLN A 304 0.85 -11.85 -23.84
C GLN A 304 1.63 -11.36 -25.06
N ALA A 305 1.86 -10.04 -25.18
CA ALA A 305 2.62 -9.46 -26.28
C ALA A 305 4.04 -10.03 -26.37
N LEU A 306 4.73 -10.10 -25.23
CA LEU A 306 6.12 -10.55 -25.19
C LEU A 306 6.27 -12.05 -25.41
N PHE A 307 5.60 -12.87 -24.60
CA PHE A 307 5.91 -14.29 -24.49
C PHE A 307 4.97 -15.20 -25.30
N ILE A 308 3.73 -14.78 -25.57
CA ILE A 308 2.75 -15.57 -26.31
C ILE A 308 2.69 -15.17 -27.78
N LYS A 309 2.71 -13.86 -28.05
CA LYS A 309 2.73 -13.28 -29.40
C LYS A 309 4.14 -12.98 -29.91
N LYS A 310 5.16 -13.50 -29.23
CA LYS A 310 6.58 -13.45 -29.63
C LYS A 310 7.10 -12.03 -29.91
N GLY A 311 6.72 -11.08 -29.10
CA GLY A 311 7.17 -9.70 -29.21
C GLY A 311 6.38 -8.86 -30.23
N GLU A 312 5.06 -8.98 -30.26
CA GLU A 312 4.22 -8.15 -31.14
C GLU A 312 4.20 -6.69 -30.63
N ALA A 313 5.02 -5.84 -31.26
CA ALA A 313 5.28 -4.46 -30.84
C ALA A 313 4.00 -3.60 -30.82
N SER A 314 3.05 -3.82 -31.76
CA SER A 314 1.80 -3.07 -31.82
C SER A 314 0.94 -3.24 -30.57
N ILE A 315 0.85 -4.47 -30.04
CA ILE A 315 0.12 -4.77 -28.80
C ILE A 315 0.83 -4.08 -27.63
N LEU A 316 2.15 -4.19 -27.56
CA LEU A 316 2.93 -3.62 -26.47
C LEU A 316 2.83 -2.09 -26.39
N LEU A 317 2.86 -1.41 -27.54
CA LEU A 317 2.66 0.04 -27.61
C LEU A 317 1.26 0.44 -27.10
N ASN A 318 0.23 -0.32 -27.43
CA ASN A 318 -1.11 -0.10 -26.90
C ASN A 318 -1.16 -0.30 -25.37
N VAL A 319 -0.46 -1.31 -24.84
CA VAL A 319 -0.31 -1.53 -23.39
C VAL A 319 0.35 -0.32 -22.73
N PHE A 320 1.44 0.20 -23.27
CA PHE A 320 2.08 1.40 -22.72
C PHE A 320 1.14 2.61 -22.70
N ASN A 321 0.36 2.84 -23.76
CA ASN A 321 -0.59 3.94 -23.80
C ASN A 321 -1.69 3.80 -22.72
N LYS A 322 -2.16 2.58 -22.44
CA LYS A 322 -3.11 2.30 -21.35
C LYS A 322 -2.51 2.53 -19.96
N LEU A 323 -1.18 2.35 -19.78
CA LEU A 323 -0.45 2.55 -18.55
C LEU A 323 -0.04 4.03 -18.29
N GLU A 324 -0.31 4.95 -19.21
CA GLU A 324 0.00 6.39 -19.03
C GLU A 324 -0.96 7.04 -17.99
N THR A 325 -0.91 6.56 -16.75
CA THR A 325 -1.67 7.05 -15.60
C THR A 325 -0.76 7.13 -14.38
N SER A 326 -1.12 7.92 -13.37
CA SER A 326 -0.33 8.04 -12.13
C SER A 326 -0.05 6.69 -11.47
N GLN A 327 -1.03 5.80 -11.46
CA GLN A 327 -0.90 4.44 -10.91
C GLN A 327 -0.21 3.47 -11.88
N GLY A 328 -0.26 3.73 -13.19
CA GLY A 328 0.28 2.87 -14.23
C GLY A 328 1.76 3.10 -14.51
N TYR A 329 2.29 4.31 -14.30
CA TYR A 329 3.70 4.61 -14.61
C TYR A 329 4.74 3.69 -13.94
N PRO A 330 4.62 3.30 -12.66
CA PRO A 330 5.56 2.36 -12.05
C PRO A 330 5.59 1.00 -12.77
N TYR A 331 4.43 0.47 -13.14
CA TYR A 331 4.32 -0.79 -13.89
C TYR A 331 4.78 -0.66 -15.34
N MET A 332 4.55 0.50 -15.95
CA MET A 332 5.07 0.81 -17.28
C MET A 332 6.61 0.84 -17.29
N GLU A 333 7.25 1.42 -16.26
CA GLU A 333 8.71 1.42 -16.12
C GLU A 333 9.26 -0.01 -16.10
N GLU A 334 8.70 -0.88 -15.25
CA GLU A 334 9.13 -2.27 -15.12
C GLU A 334 8.88 -3.08 -16.40
N LEU A 335 7.67 -2.98 -16.97
CA LEU A 335 7.33 -3.68 -18.22
C LEU A 335 8.19 -3.21 -19.41
N ALA A 336 8.45 -1.92 -19.51
CA ALA A 336 9.25 -1.36 -20.60
C ALA A 336 10.72 -1.81 -20.49
N LEU A 337 11.28 -1.91 -19.28
CA LEU A 337 12.62 -2.48 -19.07
C LEU A 337 12.66 -3.97 -19.46
N LEU A 338 11.65 -4.75 -19.06
CA LEU A 338 11.53 -6.15 -19.43
C LEU A 338 11.46 -6.32 -20.94
N ALA A 339 10.62 -5.52 -21.60
CA ALA A 339 10.45 -5.53 -23.05
C ALA A 339 11.73 -5.13 -23.80
N ALA A 340 12.43 -4.10 -23.32
CA ALA A 340 13.68 -3.67 -23.91
C ALA A 340 14.74 -4.78 -23.88
N LYS A 341 14.86 -5.49 -22.75
CA LYS A 341 15.76 -6.66 -22.62
C LYS A 341 15.34 -7.78 -23.59
N PHE A 342 14.05 -8.10 -23.62
CA PHE A 342 13.51 -9.13 -24.53
C PHE A 342 13.82 -8.83 -25.99
N TYR A 343 13.56 -7.60 -26.47
CA TYR A 343 13.85 -7.21 -27.87
C TYR A 343 15.36 -7.19 -28.16
N THR A 344 16.18 -6.83 -27.17
CA THR A 344 17.65 -6.90 -27.33
C THR A 344 18.09 -8.36 -27.53
N GLU A 345 17.56 -9.30 -26.77
CA GLU A 345 17.91 -10.73 -26.88
C GLU A 345 17.50 -11.36 -28.21
N ILE A 346 16.39 -10.92 -28.80
CA ILE A 346 15.93 -11.41 -30.12
C ILE A 346 16.47 -10.58 -31.28
N GLY A 347 17.34 -9.58 -31.02
CA GLY A 347 18.01 -8.76 -32.06
C GLY A 347 17.14 -7.65 -32.66
N GLN A 348 15.98 -7.34 -32.09
CA GLN A 348 15.09 -6.24 -32.53
C GLN A 348 15.46 -4.92 -31.85
N MET A 349 16.57 -4.31 -32.28
CA MET A 349 17.15 -3.14 -31.60
C MET A 349 16.28 -1.90 -31.65
N ASP A 350 15.55 -1.64 -32.73
CA ASP A 350 14.66 -0.47 -32.86
C ASP A 350 13.53 -0.53 -31.83
N ASP A 351 12.91 -1.70 -31.67
CA ASP A 351 11.85 -1.92 -30.65
C ASP A 351 12.40 -1.83 -29.21
N SER A 352 13.63 -2.34 -29.01
CA SER A 352 14.32 -2.19 -27.72
C SER A 352 14.53 -0.71 -27.37
N VAL A 353 15.00 0.11 -28.32
CA VAL A 353 15.19 1.56 -28.11
C VAL A 353 13.86 2.26 -27.80
N ILE A 354 12.77 1.89 -28.46
CA ILE A 354 11.45 2.42 -28.18
C ILE A 354 11.04 2.10 -26.72
N CYS A 355 11.25 0.86 -26.30
CA CYS A 355 10.95 0.43 -24.92
C CYS A 355 11.80 1.19 -23.89
N PHE A 356 13.10 1.37 -24.10
CA PHE A 356 13.94 2.20 -23.23
C PHE A 356 13.45 3.65 -23.14
N LYS A 357 13.00 4.25 -24.25
CA LYS A 357 12.39 5.60 -24.23
C LYS A 357 11.12 5.64 -23.38
N LYS A 358 10.25 4.62 -23.48
CA LYS A 358 9.03 4.50 -22.68
C LYS A 358 9.36 4.31 -21.18
N MET A 359 10.39 3.52 -20.84
CA MET A 359 10.90 3.39 -19.48
C MET A 359 11.36 4.74 -18.90
N VAL A 360 12.19 5.48 -19.66
CA VAL A 360 12.67 6.82 -19.23
C VAL A 360 11.50 7.80 -19.09
N HIS A 361 10.52 7.75 -19.99
CA HIS A 361 9.31 8.56 -19.89
C HIS A 361 8.55 8.27 -18.62
N ALA A 362 8.25 7.00 -18.32
CA ALA A 362 7.55 6.58 -17.10
C ALA A 362 8.29 7.04 -15.85
N ARG A 363 9.61 6.84 -15.77
CA ARG A 363 10.45 7.30 -14.65
C ARG A 363 10.34 8.80 -14.43
N LYS A 364 10.36 9.61 -15.49
CA LYS A 364 10.16 11.07 -15.38
C LYS A 364 8.77 11.45 -14.88
N GLN A 365 7.74 10.70 -15.24
CA GLN A 365 6.37 10.96 -14.75
C GLN A 365 6.23 10.62 -13.26
N ILE A 366 6.85 9.54 -12.79
CA ILE A 366 6.88 9.16 -11.37
C ILE A 366 7.60 10.23 -10.54
N GLN A 367 8.72 10.74 -11.05
CA GLN A 367 9.57 11.73 -10.37
C GLN A 367 9.08 13.19 -10.51
N ARG A 368 8.00 13.45 -11.25
CA ARG A 368 7.43 14.80 -11.41
C ARG A 368 6.91 15.44 -10.13
N GLY A 369 6.84 14.71 -9.05
CA GLY A 369 6.65 15.27 -7.72
C GLY A 369 7.92 15.96 -7.24
N ASP A 370 8.42 16.97 -7.96
CA ASP A 370 9.57 17.76 -7.60
C ASP A 370 9.41 18.30 -6.19
N CYS A 371 10.55 18.29 -5.46
CA CYS A 371 10.75 18.81 -4.13
C CYS A 371 9.62 19.71 -3.62
N LEU A 372 8.64 19.09 -2.93
CA LEU A 372 7.59 19.84 -2.22
C LEU A 372 8.12 20.49 -0.93
N TYR A 373 9.38 20.24 -0.60
CA TYR A 373 10.11 20.94 0.45
C TYR A 373 11.03 21.96 -0.22
N GLU A 374 10.68 23.24 -0.11
CA GLU A 374 11.65 24.33 -0.27
C GLU A 374 12.68 24.20 0.86
N ILE A 375 13.94 23.95 0.50
CA ILE A 375 15.07 23.87 1.43
C ILE A 375 15.44 25.29 1.85
#